data_1267c0e136ca0d89a536dfe4b39ddadc
#
_entry.id   1267c0e136ca0d89a536dfe4b39ddadc
#
_cell.length_a   1.000
_cell.length_b   1.000
_cell.length_c   1.000
_cell.angle_alpha   90.00
_cell.angle_beta   90.00
_cell.angle_gamma   90.00
#
_symmetry.space_group_name_H-M   'P 1'
#
loop_
_entity.id
_entity.type
_entity.pdbx_description
1 polymer ?
#
loop_
_entity_poly.entity_id
_entity_poly.type
_entity_poly.pdbx_seq_one_letter_code
_entity_poly.pdbx_strand_id
1 'polypeptide(L)'
;FRNRWKKKSQNPVIEHLNLILSVVLKREAVHEAYIFIPASVIIFLLSFIFIIKLESFLSALIFSLLLALLPYLMIRAMLRGIRIEGSYDGVMLVTGLTNNYKQSYCNMLEAVDKTACSQNLSHFSKTNLLRLSIKLKSYRNEAELDEAVKTFVYAYDTEWSILLGMNIKIAVKDGINIITSLDDILLELKNAGESIEANKRFNNESFSMIKFVLLPLYLLTVYLSTSAFGFTLEKYIKYQFSTELGLKSAIIMFSSIIACFIILILAQKPKYDI
;
A
#
# COMPACT_ATOMS: atom_id res chain seq x y z
N PHE A 1 -33.30 2.91 -8.90
CA PHE A 1 -32.83 3.61 -10.11
C PHE A 1 -31.31 3.71 -10.05
N ARG A 2 -30.60 2.96 -10.82
CA ARG A 2 -29.42 3.10 -11.65
C ARG A 2 -28.58 1.85 -11.65
N ASN A 3 -29.10 0.80 -12.32
CA ASN A 3 -28.28 -0.26 -12.88
C ASN A 3 -27.33 0.39 -13.90
N ARG A 4 -26.16 0.81 -13.47
CA ARG A 4 -25.03 1.07 -14.35
C ARG A 4 -24.10 -0.12 -14.24
N TRP A 5 -24.32 -1.06 -15.14
CA TRP A 5 -23.43 -2.08 -15.68
C TRP A 5 -22.00 -1.95 -15.12
N LYS A 6 -21.65 -2.81 -14.14
CA LYS A 6 -20.24 -3.13 -13.88
C LYS A 6 -19.72 -3.86 -15.13
N LYS A 7 -19.28 -3.08 -16.12
CA LYS A 7 -18.50 -3.61 -17.23
C LYS A 7 -17.21 -4.09 -16.59
N LYS A 8 -17.10 -5.42 -16.37
CA LYS A 8 -15.88 -6.08 -15.89
C LYS A 8 -14.76 -5.56 -16.79
N SER A 9 -13.81 -4.84 -16.25
CA SER A 9 -12.69 -4.31 -17.01
C SER A 9 -11.99 -5.48 -17.68
N GLN A 10 -11.98 -5.53 -19.01
CA GLN A 10 -11.29 -6.58 -19.75
C GLN A 10 -9.76 -6.45 -19.67
N ASN A 11 -9.27 -5.35 -19.09
CA ASN A 11 -7.84 -5.07 -18.99
C ASN A 11 -7.34 -5.36 -17.57
N PRO A 12 -6.44 -6.36 -17.37
CA PRO A 12 -5.93 -6.75 -16.05
C PRO A 12 -5.18 -5.61 -15.35
N VAL A 13 -4.58 -4.67 -16.09
CA VAL A 13 -3.88 -3.51 -15.53
C VAL A 13 -4.86 -2.56 -14.84
N ILE A 14 -6.01 -2.29 -15.46
CA ILE A 14 -7.03 -1.42 -14.89
C ILE A 14 -7.66 -2.06 -13.66
N GLU A 15 -7.91 -3.38 -13.68
CA GLU A 15 -8.42 -4.12 -12.52
C GLU A 15 -7.45 -4.04 -11.34
N HIS A 16 -6.16 -4.24 -11.60
CA HIS A 16 -5.11 -4.12 -10.59
C HIS A 16 -5.02 -2.71 -10.00
N LEU A 17 -5.05 -1.68 -10.85
CA LEU A 17 -5.06 -0.28 -10.40
C LEU A 17 -6.32 0.06 -9.59
N ASN A 18 -7.49 -0.42 -10.00
CA ASN A 18 -8.73 -0.24 -9.26
C ASN A 18 -8.66 -0.85 -7.86
N LEU A 19 -8.10 -2.04 -7.73
CA LEU A 19 -7.92 -2.70 -6.43
C LEU A 19 -6.98 -1.89 -5.53
N ILE A 20 -5.82 -1.47 -6.03
CA ILE A 20 -4.86 -0.66 -5.27
C ILE A 20 -5.52 0.66 -4.82
N LEU A 21 -6.10 1.40 -5.76
CA LEU A 21 -6.70 2.69 -5.48
C LEU A 21 -7.91 2.60 -4.55
N SER A 22 -8.70 1.53 -4.63
CA SER A 22 -9.84 1.33 -3.75
C SER A 22 -9.45 1.15 -2.28
N VAL A 23 -8.29 0.54 -2.03
CA VAL A 23 -7.73 0.40 -0.67
C VAL A 23 -7.14 1.73 -0.20
N VAL A 24 -6.33 2.38 -1.04
CA VAL A 24 -5.65 3.64 -0.68
C VAL A 24 -6.64 4.79 -0.49
N LEU A 25 -7.61 4.96 -1.40
CA LEU A 25 -8.60 6.03 -1.34
C LEU A 25 -9.80 5.70 -0.43
N LYS A 26 -9.85 4.47 0.09
CA LYS A 26 -10.95 3.98 0.97
C LYS A 26 -12.34 4.11 0.33
N ARG A 27 -12.43 4.07 -1.01
CA ARG A 27 -13.67 4.15 -1.79
C ARG A 27 -13.53 3.41 -3.13
N GLU A 28 -14.63 3.15 -3.82
CA GLU A 28 -14.57 2.62 -5.19
C GLU A 28 -13.89 3.63 -6.11
N ALA A 29 -12.79 3.23 -6.74
CA ALA A 29 -11.87 4.10 -7.47
C ALA A 29 -11.83 3.82 -8.98
N VAL A 30 -12.97 3.44 -9.57
CA VAL A 30 -13.03 3.04 -10.99
C VAL A 30 -12.64 4.19 -11.93
N HIS A 31 -13.09 5.41 -11.64
CA HIS A 31 -12.76 6.59 -12.44
C HIS A 31 -11.30 7.01 -12.29
N GLU A 32 -10.79 6.93 -11.08
CA GLU A 32 -9.42 7.31 -10.75
C GLU A 32 -8.39 6.44 -11.47
N ALA A 33 -8.65 5.14 -11.63
CA ALA A 33 -7.78 4.24 -12.37
C ALA A 33 -7.70 4.58 -13.86
N TYR A 34 -8.82 5.02 -14.47
CA TYR A 34 -8.83 5.47 -15.87
C TYR A 34 -8.10 6.80 -16.07
N ILE A 35 -8.05 7.67 -15.07
CA ILE A 35 -7.33 8.95 -15.11
C ILE A 35 -5.84 8.74 -14.87
N PHE A 36 -5.49 7.73 -14.08
CA PHE A 36 -4.11 7.48 -13.65
C PHE A 36 -3.18 7.14 -14.82
N ILE A 37 -3.64 6.29 -15.76
CA ILE A 37 -2.84 5.88 -16.91
C ILE A 37 -2.49 7.07 -17.82
N PRO A 38 -3.47 7.90 -18.29
CA PRO A 38 -3.14 9.08 -19.10
C PRO A 38 -2.26 10.07 -18.33
N ALA A 39 -2.46 10.27 -17.04
CA ALA A 39 -1.61 11.14 -16.23
C ALA A 39 -0.15 10.69 -16.24
N SER A 40 0.11 9.38 -16.07
CA SER A 40 1.47 8.83 -16.16
C SER A 40 2.08 8.98 -17.55
N VAL A 41 1.29 8.82 -18.62
CA VAL A 41 1.73 9.05 -20.00
C VAL A 41 2.08 10.53 -20.24
N ILE A 42 1.28 11.46 -19.73
CA ILE A 42 1.56 12.89 -19.82
C ILE A 42 2.87 13.22 -19.11
N ILE A 43 3.09 12.70 -17.91
CA ILE A 43 4.35 12.87 -17.17
C ILE A 43 5.54 12.33 -17.99
N PHE A 44 5.38 11.16 -18.60
CA PHE A 44 6.41 10.59 -19.48
C PHE A 44 6.75 11.53 -20.65
N LEU A 45 5.73 11.99 -21.38
CA LEU A 45 5.93 12.84 -22.57
C LEU A 45 6.58 14.18 -22.20
N LEU A 46 6.08 14.84 -21.14
CA LEU A 46 6.63 16.11 -20.70
C LEU A 46 8.09 15.97 -20.22
N SER A 47 8.39 14.95 -19.42
CA SER A 47 9.74 14.69 -18.97
C SER A 47 10.67 14.29 -20.12
N PHE A 48 10.20 13.49 -21.06
CA PHE A 48 11.00 13.09 -22.23
C PHE A 48 11.35 14.28 -23.13
N ILE A 49 10.40 15.15 -23.45
CA ILE A 49 10.62 16.36 -24.24
C ILE A 49 11.63 17.29 -23.55
N PHE A 50 11.55 17.37 -22.22
CA PHE A 50 12.49 18.19 -21.47
C PHE A 50 13.89 17.60 -21.42
N ILE A 51 14.01 16.31 -21.09
CA ILE A 51 15.30 15.64 -20.88
C ILE A 51 16.06 15.40 -22.19
N ILE A 52 15.36 15.14 -23.31
CA ILE A 52 16.02 14.90 -24.63
C ILE A 52 16.81 16.11 -25.11
N LYS A 53 16.49 17.32 -24.64
CA LYS A 53 17.25 18.54 -24.95
C LYS A 53 18.60 18.63 -24.19
N LEU A 54 18.73 17.85 -23.11
CA LEU A 54 19.88 17.91 -22.21
C LEU A 54 20.76 16.67 -22.29
N GLU A 55 20.16 15.54 -22.69
CA GLU A 55 20.78 14.21 -22.64
C GLU A 55 20.67 13.46 -23.96
N SER A 56 21.45 12.36 -24.09
CA SER A 56 21.29 11.43 -25.21
C SER A 56 19.91 10.78 -25.20
N PHE A 57 19.45 10.33 -26.37
CA PHE A 57 18.14 9.69 -26.53
C PHE A 57 17.92 8.54 -25.54
N LEU A 58 18.93 7.69 -25.29
CA LEU A 58 18.81 6.53 -24.42
C LEU A 58 18.67 6.96 -22.95
N SER A 59 19.47 7.92 -22.49
CA SER A 59 19.37 8.45 -21.12
C SER A 59 18.04 9.18 -20.89
N ALA A 60 17.60 9.99 -21.86
CA ALA A 60 16.29 10.66 -21.80
C ALA A 60 15.14 9.67 -21.66
N LEU A 61 15.18 8.56 -22.39
CA LEU A 61 14.17 7.50 -22.31
C LEU A 61 14.14 6.84 -20.93
N ILE A 62 15.31 6.48 -20.39
CA ILE A 62 15.40 5.84 -19.07
C ILE A 62 14.90 6.76 -17.97
N PHE A 63 15.35 8.01 -17.93
CA PHE A 63 14.93 8.96 -16.88
C PHE A 63 13.46 9.33 -16.97
N SER A 64 12.92 9.52 -18.17
CA SER A 64 11.49 9.81 -18.33
C SER A 64 10.61 8.63 -17.93
N LEU A 65 11.05 7.39 -18.20
CA LEU A 65 10.36 6.18 -17.75
C LEU A 65 10.36 6.08 -16.23
N LEU A 66 11.48 6.35 -15.57
CA LEU A 66 11.58 6.36 -14.11
C LEU A 66 10.64 7.39 -13.50
N LEU A 67 10.58 8.61 -14.06
CA LEU A 67 9.66 9.67 -13.60
C LEU A 67 8.20 9.29 -13.80
N ALA A 68 7.85 8.67 -14.93
CA ALA A 68 6.49 8.21 -15.20
C ALA A 68 6.02 7.07 -14.26
N LEU A 69 6.95 6.26 -13.76
CA LEU A 69 6.66 5.19 -12.80
C LEU A 69 6.48 5.70 -11.36
N LEU A 70 6.96 6.90 -11.04
CA LEU A 70 6.90 7.46 -9.70
C LEU A 70 5.50 7.47 -9.08
N PRO A 71 4.43 7.96 -9.75
CA PRO A 71 3.10 7.98 -9.16
C PRO A 71 2.60 6.58 -8.79
N TYR A 72 2.91 5.58 -9.63
CA TYR A 72 2.57 4.18 -9.33
C TYR A 72 3.31 3.65 -8.11
N LEU A 73 4.62 3.92 -8.02
CA LEU A 73 5.43 3.50 -6.89
C LEU A 73 5.00 4.17 -5.59
N MET A 74 4.63 5.46 -5.64
CA MET A 74 4.08 6.17 -4.48
C MET A 74 2.78 5.53 -3.97
N ILE A 75 1.83 5.25 -4.86
CA ILE A 75 0.56 4.61 -4.48
C ILE A 75 0.82 3.20 -3.93
N ARG A 76 1.72 2.43 -4.53
CA ARG A 76 2.10 1.11 -4.03
C ARG A 76 2.77 1.16 -2.66
N ALA A 77 3.58 2.17 -2.42
CA ALA A 77 4.20 2.43 -1.12
C ALA A 77 3.16 2.79 -0.04
N MET A 78 2.19 3.64 -0.39
CA MET A 78 1.05 3.97 0.49
C MET A 78 0.21 2.72 0.79
N LEU A 79 -0.10 1.90 -0.21
CA LEU A 79 -0.81 0.63 -0.03
C LEU A 79 -0.07 -0.27 0.95
N ARG A 80 1.26 -0.40 0.79
CA ARG A 80 2.08 -1.22 1.69
C ARG A 80 2.02 -0.70 3.13
N GLY A 81 2.12 0.61 3.33
CA GLY A 81 1.98 1.22 4.66
C GLY A 81 0.64 0.90 5.33
N ILE A 82 -0.45 1.04 4.57
CA ILE A 82 -1.81 0.73 5.03
C ILE A 82 -1.94 -0.77 5.36
N ARG A 83 -1.39 -1.66 4.55
CA ARG A 83 -1.40 -3.12 4.78
C ARG A 83 -0.62 -3.51 6.02
N ILE A 84 0.54 -2.89 6.24
CA ILE A 84 1.33 -3.11 7.45
C ILE A 84 0.54 -2.68 8.68
N GLU A 85 -0.03 -1.48 8.69
CA GLU A 85 -0.85 -1.00 9.80
C GLU A 85 -2.06 -1.92 10.05
N GLY A 86 -2.78 -2.29 8.99
CA GLY A 86 -3.92 -3.19 9.08
C GLY A 86 -3.56 -4.61 9.54
N SER A 87 -2.35 -5.10 9.21
CA SER A 87 -1.92 -6.44 9.63
C SER A 87 -1.79 -6.57 11.15
N TYR A 88 -1.40 -5.50 11.84
CA TYR A 88 -1.33 -5.48 13.32
C TYR A 88 -2.69 -5.51 14.00
N ASP A 89 -3.78 -5.21 13.29
CA ASP A 89 -5.13 -5.36 13.82
C ASP A 89 -5.61 -6.82 13.86
N GLY A 90 -4.87 -7.76 13.25
CA GLY A 90 -5.28 -9.15 13.07
C GLY A 90 -5.76 -9.81 14.36
N VAL A 91 -4.98 -9.74 15.42
CA VAL A 91 -5.34 -10.33 16.73
C VAL A 91 -6.63 -9.73 17.27
N MET A 92 -6.75 -8.40 17.26
CA MET A 92 -7.95 -7.71 17.77
C MET A 92 -9.17 -8.01 16.91
N LEU A 93 -9.01 -8.05 15.59
CA LEU A 93 -10.08 -8.31 14.64
C LEU A 93 -10.61 -9.74 14.78
N VAL A 94 -9.71 -10.75 14.78
CA VAL A 94 -10.10 -12.16 14.92
C VAL A 94 -10.72 -12.41 16.31
N THR A 95 -10.15 -11.86 17.38
CA THR A 95 -10.73 -11.96 18.73
C THR A 95 -12.13 -11.36 18.78
N GLY A 96 -12.29 -10.14 18.25
CA GLY A 96 -13.60 -9.47 18.23
C GLY A 96 -14.62 -10.24 17.41
N LEU A 97 -14.23 -10.76 16.24
CA LEU A 97 -15.09 -11.56 15.38
C LEU A 97 -15.50 -12.88 16.06
N THR A 98 -14.55 -13.59 16.67
CA THR A 98 -14.83 -14.86 17.39
C THR A 98 -15.82 -14.63 18.53
N ASN A 99 -15.63 -13.58 19.34
CA ASN A 99 -16.52 -13.25 20.44
C ASN A 99 -17.91 -12.88 19.94
N ASN A 100 -18.01 -12.03 18.92
CA ASN A 100 -19.30 -11.62 18.35
C ASN A 100 -19.99 -12.80 17.65
N TYR A 101 -19.24 -13.72 17.02
CA TYR A 101 -19.79 -14.91 16.39
C TYR A 101 -20.41 -15.85 17.43
N LYS A 102 -19.71 -16.08 18.56
CA LYS A 102 -20.25 -16.85 19.69
C LYS A 102 -21.52 -16.17 20.27
N GLN A 103 -21.52 -14.83 20.42
CA GLN A 103 -22.66 -14.06 20.95
C GLN A 103 -23.85 -13.98 20.00
N SER A 104 -23.63 -14.08 18.70
CA SER A 104 -24.68 -14.02 17.67
C SER A 104 -25.16 -15.42 17.27
N TYR A 105 -25.02 -16.42 18.14
CA TYR A 105 -25.44 -17.80 17.89
C TYR A 105 -24.93 -18.34 16.53
N CYS A 106 -23.67 -18.11 16.24
CA CYS A 106 -23.01 -18.51 14.99
C CYS A 106 -23.59 -17.84 13.73
N ASN A 107 -24.21 -16.65 13.86
CA ASN A 107 -24.60 -15.85 12.71
C ASN A 107 -23.44 -14.97 12.26
N MET A 108 -22.79 -15.35 11.14
CA MET A 108 -21.59 -14.66 10.63
C MET A 108 -21.90 -13.24 10.13
N LEU A 109 -23.06 -13.01 9.53
CA LEU A 109 -23.43 -11.67 9.04
C LEU A 109 -23.52 -10.66 10.18
N GLU A 110 -24.16 -11.08 11.27
CA GLU A 110 -24.30 -10.26 12.47
C GLU A 110 -22.96 -10.07 13.20
N ALA A 111 -22.16 -11.13 13.26
CA ALA A 111 -20.84 -11.09 13.88
C ALA A 111 -19.90 -10.09 13.19
N VAL A 112 -19.83 -10.10 11.86
CA VAL A 112 -19.04 -9.15 11.07
C VAL A 112 -19.52 -7.73 11.29
N ASP A 113 -20.83 -7.51 11.33
CA ASP A 113 -21.43 -6.18 11.54
C ASP A 113 -21.10 -5.62 12.92
N LYS A 114 -21.29 -6.40 13.98
CA LYS A 114 -20.93 -6.03 15.35
C LYS A 114 -19.44 -5.75 15.50
N THR A 115 -18.59 -6.57 14.86
CA THR A 115 -17.13 -6.39 14.90
C THR A 115 -16.71 -5.10 14.20
N ALA A 116 -17.33 -4.77 13.07
CA ALA A 116 -17.07 -3.52 12.36
C ALA A 116 -17.41 -2.26 13.19
N CYS A 117 -18.39 -2.36 14.08
CA CYS A 117 -18.80 -1.27 14.98
C CYS A 117 -17.94 -1.18 16.26
N SER A 118 -17.01 -2.12 16.52
CA SER A 118 -16.20 -2.12 17.72
C SER A 118 -15.26 -0.90 17.80
N GLN A 119 -15.00 -0.39 19.00
CA GLN A 119 -14.14 0.80 19.18
C GLN A 119 -12.63 0.48 19.08
N ASN A 120 -12.24 -0.76 19.30
CA ASN A 120 -10.84 -1.17 19.44
C ASN A 120 -10.09 -1.38 18.13
N LEU A 121 -10.77 -1.41 16.99
CA LEU A 121 -10.14 -1.58 15.68
C LEU A 121 -9.68 -0.25 15.07
N SER A 122 -8.63 -0.29 14.26
CA SER A 122 -8.22 0.86 13.46
C SER A 122 -9.33 1.31 12.50
N HIS A 123 -9.27 2.55 12.07
CA HIS A 123 -10.21 3.08 11.06
C HIS A 123 -10.18 2.29 9.75
N PHE A 124 -9.01 1.79 9.37
CA PHE A 124 -8.83 0.95 8.19
C PHE A 124 -9.61 -0.38 8.33
N SER A 125 -9.43 -1.10 9.42
CA SER A 125 -10.09 -2.38 9.67
C SER A 125 -11.60 -2.23 9.82
N LYS A 126 -12.09 -1.19 10.50
CA LYS A 126 -13.52 -0.86 10.55
C LYS A 126 -14.12 -0.66 9.17
N THR A 127 -13.46 0.15 8.34
CA THR A 127 -13.95 0.45 6.98
C THR A 127 -14.00 -0.80 6.10
N ASN A 128 -13.00 -1.68 6.19
CA ASN A 128 -12.96 -2.93 5.42
C ASN A 128 -14.03 -3.93 5.89
N LEU A 129 -14.22 -4.07 7.21
CA LEU A 129 -15.28 -4.93 7.75
C LEU A 129 -16.67 -4.40 7.40
N LEU A 130 -16.90 -3.08 7.46
CA LEU A 130 -18.18 -2.48 7.03
C LEU A 130 -18.46 -2.75 5.55
N ARG A 131 -17.45 -2.60 4.68
CA ARG A 131 -17.59 -2.94 3.26
C ARG A 131 -17.90 -4.42 3.05
N LEU A 132 -17.20 -5.29 3.79
CA LEU A 132 -17.48 -6.71 3.77
C LEU A 132 -18.91 -6.99 4.22
N SER A 133 -19.35 -6.45 5.37
CA SER A 133 -20.71 -6.60 5.90
C SER A 133 -21.79 -6.19 4.88
N ILE A 134 -21.62 -5.01 4.24
CA ILE A 134 -22.56 -4.52 3.22
C ILE A 134 -22.63 -5.49 2.03
N LYS A 135 -21.47 -5.97 1.54
CA LYS A 135 -21.41 -6.91 0.42
C LYS A 135 -21.98 -8.27 0.79
N LEU A 136 -21.70 -8.77 2.01
CA LEU A 136 -22.26 -10.02 2.52
C LEU A 136 -23.78 -9.97 2.71
N LYS A 137 -24.38 -8.81 3.02
CA LYS A 137 -25.83 -8.64 3.12
C LYS A 137 -26.52 -8.51 1.75
N SER A 138 -25.79 -8.14 0.70
CA SER A 138 -26.34 -7.81 -0.61
C SER A 138 -25.98 -8.79 -1.72
N TYR A 139 -25.17 -9.82 -1.47
CA TYR A 139 -24.77 -10.78 -2.50
C TYR A 139 -25.97 -11.62 -2.99
N ARG A 140 -25.98 -11.94 -4.29
CA ARG A 140 -27.04 -12.71 -4.95
C ARG A 140 -26.56 -14.06 -5.48
N ASN A 141 -25.27 -14.18 -5.69
CA ASN A 141 -24.65 -15.37 -6.24
C ASN A 141 -23.26 -15.61 -5.62
N GLU A 142 -22.74 -16.82 -5.80
CA GLU A 142 -21.43 -17.20 -5.24
C GLU A 142 -20.29 -16.33 -5.76
N ALA A 143 -20.34 -15.88 -7.00
CA ALA A 143 -19.29 -15.03 -7.58
C ALA A 143 -19.22 -13.67 -6.89
N GLU A 144 -20.36 -13.10 -6.47
CA GLU A 144 -20.40 -11.85 -5.71
C GLU A 144 -19.88 -12.05 -4.27
N LEU A 145 -20.16 -13.20 -3.67
CA LEU A 145 -19.60 -13.57 -2.36
C LEU A 145 -18.07 -13.70 -2.44
N ASP A 146 -17.57 -14.38 -3.47
CA ASP A 146 -16.13 -14.52 -3.71
C ASP A 146 -15.45 -13.16 -3.94
N GLU A 147 -16.08 -12.27 -4.71
CA GLU A 147 -15.55 -10.91 -4.92
C GLU A 147 -15.53 -10.10 -3.61
N ALA A 148 -16.53 -10.26 -2.76
CA ALA A 148 -16.58 -9.59 -1.46
C ALA A 148 -15.42 -10.04 -0.56
N VAL A 149 -15.23 -11.36 -0.43
CA VAL A 149 -14.15 -11.95 0.36
C VAL A 149 -12.78 -11.62 -0.25
N LYS A 150 -12.61 -11.75 -1.57
CA LYS A 150 -11.38 -11.40 -2.28
C LYS A 150 -10.99 -9.93 -2.06
N THR A 151 -11.96 -9.02 -2.05
CA THR A 151 -11.70 -7.60 -1.80
C THR A 151 -11.21 -7.36 -0.37
N PHE A 152 -11.81 -8.06 0.61
CA PHE A 152 -11.39 -8.01 2.00
C PHE A 152 -9.97 -8.54 2.19
N VAL A 153 -9.69 -9.74 1.68
CA VAL A 153 -8.36 -10.36 1.73
C VAL A 153 -7.31 -9.49 1.06
N TYR A 154 -7.61 -8.94 -0.13
CA TYR A 154 -6.69 -8.06 -0.85
C TYR A 154 -6.30 -6.81 -0.05
N ALA A 155 -7.18 -6.30 0.80
CA ALA A 155 -6.91 -5.10 1.59
C ALA A 155 -5.80 -5.34 2.62
N TYR A 156 -5.74 -6.51 3.25
CA TYR A 156 -4.72 -6.89 4.23
C TYR A 156 -3.52 -7.56 3.58
N ASP A 157 -3.76 -8.48 2.61
CA ASP A 157 -2.74 -9.22 1.87
C ASP A 157 -1.80 -10.00 2.84
N THR A 158 -2.41 -10.75 3.76
CA THR A 158 -1.78 -11.56 4.80
C THR A 158 -2.38 -12.97 4.79
N GLU A 159 -1.63 -13.98 5.28
CA GLU A 159 -2.13 -15.35 5.32
C GLU A 159 -3.31 -15.50 6.28
N TRP A 160 -3.25 -14.84 7.45
CA TRP A 160 -4.38 -14.85 8.37
C TRP A 160 -5.66 -14.26 7.75
N SER A 161 -5.54 -13.25 6.89
CA SER A 161 -6.72 -12.66 6.23
C SER A 161 -7.30 -13.58 5.17
N ILE A 162 -6.46 -14.39 4.50
CA ILE A 162 -6.89 -15.43 3.56
C ILE A 162 -7.68 -16.50 4.29
N LEU A 163 -7.12 -17.05 5.38
CA LEU A 163 -7.77 -18.07 6.20
C LEU A 163 -9.08 -17.56 6.79
N LEU A 164 -9.08 -16.33 7.32
CA LEU A 164 -10.28 -15.69 7.84
C LEU A 164 -11.35 -15.50 6.77
N GLY A 165 -10.96 -15.01 5.59
CA GLY A 165 -11.86 -14.81 4.46
C GLY A 165 -12.51 -16.11 3.98
N MET A 166 -11.73 -17.20 3.89
CA MET A 166 -12.25 -18.54 3.55
C MET A 166 -13.25 -19.03 4.60
N ASN A 167 -12.93 -18.89 5.89
CA ASN A 167 -13.84 -19.28 6.97
C ASN A 167 -15.14 -18.45 6.96
N ILE A 168 -15.06 -17.13 6.74
CA ILE A 168 -16.25 -16.28 6.58
C ILE A 168 -17.11 -16.76 5.39
N LYS A 169 -16.48 -17.10 4.25
CA LYS A 169 -17.20 -17.63 3.08
C LYS A 169 -17.95 -18.90 3.42
N ILE A 170 -17.29 -19.88 4.06
CA ILE A 170 -17.86 -21.16 4.45
C ILE A 170 -19.03 -20.97 5.43
N ALA A 171 -18.85 -20.11 6.44
CA ALA A 171 -19.89 -19.85 7.41
C ALA A 171 -21.12 -19.15 6.80
N VAL A 172 -20.92 -18.24 5.84
CA VAL A 172 -22.03 -17.52 5.18
C VAL A 172 -22.73 -18.39 4.14
N LYS A 173 -21.98 -19.18 3.36
CA LYS A 173 -22.53 -20.01 2.29
C LYS A 173 -23.16 -21.26 2.82
N ASP A 174 -22.44 -21.99 3.66
CA ASP A 174 -22.78 -23.37 4.05
C ASP A 174 -23.36 -23.45 5.48
N GLY A 175 -23.35 -22.35 6.24
CA GLY A 175 -23.81 -22.28 7.63
C GLY A 175 -22.99 -23.12 8.62
N ILE A 176 -21.75 -23.49 8.23
CA ILE A 176 -20.87 -24.33 9.04
C ILE A 176 -20.33 -23.54 10.23
N ASN A 177 -20.32 -24.16 11.41
CA ASN A 177 -19.72 -23.57 12.60
C ASN A 177 -18.18 -23.56 12.47
N ILE A 178 -17.61 -22.37 12.51
CA ILE A 178 -16.17 -22.14 12.31
C ILE A 178 -15.45 -21.67 13.58
N ILE A 179 -16.04 -21.83 14.77
CA ILE A 179 -15.45 -21.37 16.04
C ILE A 179 -14.04 -21.90 16.21
N THR A 180 -13.85 -23.21 16.02
CA THR A 180 -12.54 -23.87 16.15
C THR A 180 -11.51 -23.27 15.18
N SER A 181 -11.89 -23.09 13.91
CA SER A 181 -10.98 -22.49 12.92
C SER A 181 -10.62 -21.03 13.25
N LEU A 182 -11.54 -20.25 13.85
CA LEU A 182 -11.25 -18.90 14.31
C LEU A 182 -10.31 -18.91 15.52
N ASP A 183 -10.51 -19.84 16.45
CA ASP A 183 -9.62 -19.99 17.63
C ASP A 183 -8.21 -20.46 17.19
N ASP A 184 -8.08 -21.30 16.17
CA ASP A 184 -6.79 -21.74 15.58
C ASP A 184 -6.06 -20.55 14.94
N ILE A 185 -6.72 -19.75 14.09
CA ILE A 185 -6.14 -18.53 13.49
C ILE A 185 -5.66 -17.58 14.60
N LEU A 186 -6.43 -17.42 15.67
CA LEU A 186 -6.05 -16.55 16.79
C LEU A 186 -4.81 -17.05 17.52
N LEU A 187 -4.69 -18.38 17.69
CA LEU A 187 -3.52 -18.99 18.31
C LEU A 187 -2.26 -18.76 17.46
N GLU A 188 -2.34 -19.00 16.16
CA GLU A 188 -1.24 -18.79 15.24
C GLU A 188 -0.81 -17.32 15.19
N LEU A 189 -1.77 -16.38 15.13
CA LEU A 189 -1.48 -14.95 15.19
C LEU A 189 -0.75 -14.56 16.49
N LYS A 190 -1.12 -15.09 17.64
CA LYS A 190 -0.44 -14.80 18.90
C LYS A 190 1.00 -15.33 18.90
N ASN A 191 1.22 -16.54 18.40
CA ASN A 191 2.55 -17.15 18.30
C ASN A 191 3.45 -16.35 17.32
N ALA A 192 2.89 -15.89 16.18
CA ALA A 192 3.60 -15.03 15.23
C ALA A 192 4.03 -13.70 15.88
N GLY A 193 3.21 -13.15 16.77
CA GLY A 193 3.48 -11.90 17.47
C GLY A 193 4.79 -11.90 18.24
N GLU A 194 5.08 -12.99 18.95
CA GLU A 194 6.32 -13.15 19.73
C GLU A 194 7.56 -13.13 18.81
N SER A 195 7.48 -13.79 17.66
CA SER A 195 8.56 -13.83 16.67
C SER A 195 8.81 -12.48 16.02
N ILE A 196 7.74 -11.71 15.74
CA ILE A 196 7.80 -10.39 15.10
C ILE A 196 8.41 -9.36 16.06
N GLU A 197 8.11 -9.41 17.34
CA GLU A 197 8.71 -8.50 18.32
C GLU A 197 10.23 -8.69 18.43
N ALA A 198 10.72 -9.92 18.37
CA ALA A 198 12.15 -10.21 18.34
C ALA A 198 12.82 -9.62 17.08
N ASN A 199 12.20 -9.80 15.89
CA ASN A 199 12.72 -9.30 14.63
C ASN A 199 12.62 -7.77 14.47
N LYS A 200 11.68 -7.12 15.16
CA LYS A 200 11.47 -5.67 15.11
C LYS A 200 12.67 -4.85 15.59
N ARG A 201 13.42 -5.38 16.54
CA ARG A 201 14.63 -4.73 17.05
C ARG A 201 15.71 -4.62 15.99
N PHE A 202 16.00 -5.70 15.25
CA PHE A 202 17.03 -5.72 14.20
C PHE A 202 16.69 -4.80 13.01
N ASN A 203 15.43 -4.75 12.59
CA ASN A 203 15.03 -3.92 11.44
C ASN A 203 15.02 -2.41 11.75
N ASN A 204 14.74 -2.02 13.00
CA ASN A 204 14.74 -0.61 13.38
C ASN A 204 16.12 0.06 13.32
N GLU A 205 17.20 -0.68 13.60
CA GLU A 205 18.56 -0.15 13.54
C GLU A 205 18.99 0.18 12.12
N SER A 206 18.78 -0.75 11.19
CA SER A 206 19.09 -0.56 9.77
C SER A 206 18.30 0.60 9.16
N PHE A 207 17.03 0.73 9.53
CA PHE A 207 16.17 1.81 9.05
C PHE A 207 16.59 3.18 9.57
N SER A 208 16.96 3.26 10.86
CA SER A 208 17.47 4.49 11.47
C SER A 208 18.78 4.93 10.80
N MET A 209 19.71 4.02 10.52
CA MET A 209 20.95 4.34 9.83
C MET A 209 20.69 5.01 8.47
N ILE A 210 19.83 4.45 7.64
CA ILE A 210 19.57 5.01 6.31
C ILE A 210 18.91 6.39 6.42
N LYS A 211 17.95 6.56 7.30
CA LYS A 211 17.22 7.83 7.50
C LYS A 211 18.12 8.94 8.05
N PHE A 212 19.01 8.61 8.99
CA PHE A 212 19.86 9.60 9.64
C PHE A 212 21.20 9.82 8.93
N VAL A 213 21.61 8.93 8.03
CA VAL A 213 22.90 9.06 7.32
C VAL A 213 22.72 9.69 5.94
N LEU A 214 21.71 9.27 5.17
CA LEU A 214 21.60 9.63 3.76
C LEU A 214 21.27 11.11 3.54
N LEU A 215 20.33 11.66 4.29
CA LEU A 215 19.90 13.05 4.18
C LEU A 215 20.92 14.03 4.78
N PRO A 216 21.48 13.80 6.00
CA PRO A 216 22.55 14.62 6.52
C PRO A 216 23.84 14.53 5.71
N LEU A 217 24.20 13.38 5.16
CA LEU A 217 25.37 13.22 4.31
C LEU A 217 25.28 14.09 3.05
N TYR A 218 24.10 14.14 2.42
CA TYR A 218 23.88 15.01 1.28
C TYR A 218 24.04 16.50 1.65
N LEU A 219 23.41 16.95 2.76
CA LEU A 219 23.57 18.31 3.24
C LEU A 219 25.03 18.65 3.59
N LEU A 220 25.73 17.68 4.15
CA LEU A 220 27.15 17.80 4.46
C LEU A 220 27.99 17.95 3.18
N THR A 221 27.72 17.16 2.13
CA THR A 221 28.43 17.29 0.85
C THR A 221 28.19 18.65 0.18
N VAL A 222 26.97 19.18 0.23
CA VAL A 222 26.67 20.54 -0.25
C VAL A 222 27.43 21.59 0.56
N TYR A 223 27.43 21.49 1.89
CA TYR A 223 28.15 22.40 2.79
C TYR A 223 29.67 22.33 2.54
N LEU A 224 30.25 21.15 2.46
CA LEU A 224 31.69 20.99 2.19
C LEU A 224 32.06 21.52 0.80
N SER A 225 31.24 21.31 -0.22
CA SER A 225 31.46 21.84 -1.55
C SER A 225 31.47 23.36 -1.56
N THR A 226 30.53 24.00 -0.87
CA THR A 226 30.48 25.46 -0.77
C THR A 226 31.65 26.02 0.07
N SER A 227 31.99 25.37 1.18
CA SER A 227 33.05 25.78 2.09
C SER A 227 34.45 25.57 1.48
N ALA A 228 34.73 24.38 0.89
CA ALA A 228 36.04 24.04 0.35
C ALA A 228 36.37 24.80 -0.95
N PHE A 229 35.37 25.09 -1.79
CA PHE A 229 35.55 25.80 -3.06
C PHE A 229 35.22 27.29 -3.00
N GLY A 230 34.86 27.82 -1.82
CA GLY A 230 34.54 29.24 -1.64
C GLY A 230 33.31 29.73 -2.44
N PHE A 231 32.41 28.80 -2.81
CA PHE A 231 31.18 29.17 -3.48
C PHE A 231 30.15 29.69 -2.49
N THR A 232 29.46 30.76 -2.85
CA THR A 232 28.25 31.16 -2.14
C THR A 232 27.11 30.20 -2.55
N LEU A 233 26.11 30.00 -1.68
CA LEU A 233 24.93 29.20 -1.98
C LEU A 233 24.25 29.66 -3.27
N GLU A 234 24.19 30.97 -3.51
CA GLU A 234 23.62 31.52 -4.73
C GLU A 234 24.36 31.08 -6.00
N LYS A 235 25.70 31.12 -5.97
CA LYS A 235 26.54 30.61 -7.06
C LYS A 235 26.37 29.10 -7.25
N TYR A 236 26.29 28.33 -6.16
CA TYR A 236 26.05 26.90 -6.22
C TYR A 236 24.72 26.58 -6.92
N ILE A 237 23.63 27.21 -6.49
CA ILE A 237 22.29 27.05 -7.11
C ILE A 237 22.32 27.44 -8.59
N LYS A 238 22.96 28.56 -8.92
CA LYS A 238 23.10 29.01 -10.30
C LYS A 238 23.86 27.99 -11.16
N TYR A 239 25.00 27.47 -10.70
CA TYR A 239 25.75 26.47 -11.42
C TYR A 239 25.01 25.13 -11.53
N GLN A 240 24.30 24.72 -10.46
CA GLN A 240 23.54 23.48 -10.43
C GLN A 240 22.37 23.46 -11.41
N PHE A 241 21.68 24.58 -11.60
CA PHE A 241 20.45 24.66 -12.40
C PHE A 241 20.58 25.44 -13.71
N SER A 242 21.66 26.18 -13.93
CA SER A 242 21.86 26.96 -15.16
C SER A 242 22.90 26.36 -16.10
N THR A 243 23.69 25.38 -15.67
CA THR A 243 24.65 24.69 -16.55
C THR A 243 24.11 23.32 -16.94
N GLU A 244 24.49 22.87 -18.15
CA GLU A 244 24.08 21.55 -18.66
C GLU A 244 24.57 20.41 -17.76
N LEU A 245 25.83 20.44 -17.32
CA LEU A 245 26.40 19.47 -16.38
C LEU A 245 25.71 19.52 -15.01
N GLY A 246 25.40 20.70 -14.51
CA GLY A 246 24.66 20.87 -13.24
C GLY A 246 23.27 20.30 -13.30
N LEU A 247 22.51 20.55 -14.38
CA LEU A 247 21.19 19.96 -14.60
C LEU A 247 21.24 18.43 -14.69
N LYS A 248 22.22 17.87 -15.40
CA LYS A 248 22.43 16.41 -15.47
C LYS A 248 22.65 15.82 -14.08
N SER A 249 23.56 16.40 -13.31
CA SER A 249 23.84 15.94 -11.95
C SER A 249 22.64 16.07 -11.02
N ALA A 250 21.84 17.14 -11.15
CA ALA A 250 20.60 17.34 -10.38
C ALA A 250 19.57 16.23 -10.70
N ILE A 251 19.35 15.90 -11.97
CA ILE A 251 18.42 14.85 -12.38
C ILE A 251 18.83 13.48 -11.80
N ILE A 252 20.13 13.13 -11.90
CA ILE A 252 20.67 11.89 -11.34
C ILE A 252 20.47 11.86 -9.82
N MET A 253 20.74 12.95 -9.15
CA MET A 253 20.61 13.08 -7.70
C MET A 253 19.14 12.92 -7.26
N PHE A 254 18.20 13.63 -7.88
CA PHE A 254 16.80 13.51 -7.55
C PHE A 254 16.27 12.10 -7.81
N SER A 255 16.64 11.48 -8.93
CA SER A 255 16.24 10.10 -9.21
C SER A 255 16.81 9.10 -8.19
N SER A 256 18.05 9.32 -7.73
CA SER A 256 18.66 8.50 -6.68
C SER A 256 17.97 8.66 -5.33
N ILE A 257 17.65 9.89 -4.93
CA ILE A 257 16.88 10.16 -3.68
C ILE A 257 15.53 9.46 -3.74
N ILE A 258 14.82 9.56 -4.87
CA ILE A 258 13.53 8.91 -5.04
C ILE A 258 13.68 7.39 -4.98
N ALA A 259 14.67 6.80 -5.65
CA ALA A 259 14.94 5.37 -5.59
C ALA A 259 15.24 4.91 -4.16
N CYS A 260 16.09 5.64 -3.43
CA CYS A 260 16.35 5.37 -2.01
C CYS A 260 15.09 5.46 -1.15
N PHE A 261 14.24 6.46 -1.38
CA PHE A 261 12.99 6.61 -0.65
C PHE A 261 12.01 5.45 -0.92
N ILE A 262 11.94 4.98 -2.17
CA ILE A 262 11.14 3.82 -2.54
C ILE A 262 11.68 2.55 -1.88
N ILE A 263 13.00 2.34 -1.90
CA ILE A 263 13.64 1.19 -1.23
C ILE A 263 13.35 1.24 0.27
N LEU A 264 13.48 2.40 0.90
CA LEU A 264 13.12 2.59 2.31
C LEU A 264 11.68 2.18 2.62
N ILE A 265 10.72 2.63 1.81
CA ILE A 265 9.31 2.29 2.01
C ILE A 265 9.08 0.79 1.78
N LEU A 266 9.76 0.19 0.80
CA LEU A 266 9.67 -1.26 0.53
C LEU A 266 10.35 -2.11 1.62
N ALA A 267 11.40 -1.60 2.26
CA ALA A 267 12.12 -2.26 3.34
C ALA A 267 11.51 -2.07 4.73
N GLN A 268 10.52 -1.16 4.84
CA GLN A 268 9.83 -0.91 6.12
C GLN A 268 9.14 -2.16 6.65
N LYS A 269 9.09 -2.25 7.97
CA LYS A 269 8.42 -3.21 8.86
C LYS A 269 7.81 -4.45 8.20
N PRO A 270 8.12 -5.66 8.66
CA PRO A 270 7.39 -6.85 8.23
C PRO A 270 5.90 -6.68 8.56
N LYS A 271 5.04 -7.23 7.71
CA LYS A 271 3.62 -7.40 8.04
C LYS A 271 3.50 -8.33 9.25
N TYR A 272 2.48 -8.10 10.05
CA TYR A 272 2.10 -9.04 11.08
C TYR A 272 1.33 -10.19 10.41
N ASP A 273 1.99 -11.34 10.27
CA ASP A 273 1.44 -12.48 9.54
C ASP A 273 1.86 -13.80 10.21
N ILE A 274 1.10 -14.87 9.94
CA ILE A 274 1.35 -16.23 10.45
C ILE A 274 2.24 -17.01 9.52
#